data_ee615fcd1ac5372393a9cb8ea121c5a3
#
_entry.id   ee615fcd1ac5372393a9cb8ea121c5a3
#
_cell.length_a   1.000
_cell.length_b   1.000
_cell.length_c   1.000
_cell.angle_alpha   90.00
_cell.angle_beta   90.00
_cell.angle_gamma   90.00
#
_symmetry.space_group_name_H-M   'P 1'
#
loop_
_entity.id
_entity.type
_entity.pdbx_description
1 polymer ?
#
loop_
_entity_poly.entity_id
_entity_poly.type
_entity_poly.pdbx_seq_one_letter_code
_entity_poly.pdbx_strand_id
1 'polypeptide(L)'
;MAFKARVDEVLSRFVAEEADRFAGIDPLLGPVAGQLEEAVTHGKRLRAAFCYWGWRAVGQPDSDALVRAAASMELVHCAAVVHDDLIDDSPLRHGRPTAHVALRDAVRHRPHAPAAARSLAMLVGDLLMALAGQLFATSGLPAAYLARARPLWAVMARELIAGECLEILRTGTGPDTDASLKVIRYKTAKYTVEHPLLIGGALAGAGTRLCEGYSSYGLPLGEAFQLRDDLLGLFGDPARTGKANADDVVGHRPTALLAETWRLAGGDDRERLRTLLGRPGADTEALDDVRELMRALRAPDRIEDMISARVEESLGALDQLNLPPHAAAALTALARSATNRLS
;
A
#
# COMPACT_ATOMS: atom_id res chain seq x y z
N MET A 1 15.20 21.19 -3.89
CA MET A 1 14.00 20.48 -4.37
C MET A 1 13.46 19.62 -3.23
N ALA A 2 12.14 19.60 -3.01
CA ALA A 2 11.54 18.73 -1.98
C ALA A 2 11.79 17.24 -2.32
N PHE A 3 12.00 16.39 -1.31
CA PHE A 3 12.31 14.97 -1.51
C PHE A 3 11.32 14.27 -2.45
N LYS A 4 10.01 14.49 -2.23
CA LYS A 4 8.96 13.92 -3.11
C LYS A 4 9.19 14.24 -4.59
N ALA A 5 9.50 15.50 -4.93
CA ALA A 5 9.72 15.89 -6.31
C ALA A 5 10.94 15.20 -6.95
N ARG A 6 12.00 14.92 -6.17
CA ARG A 6 13.16 14.14 -6.65
C ARG A 6 12.76 12.67 -6.92
N VAL A 7 11.93 12.09 -6.07
CA VAL A 7 11.42 10.72 -6.28
C VAL A 7 10.53 10.68 -7.52
N ASP A 8 9.62 11.67 -7.68
CA ASP A 8 8.73 11.76 -8.85
C ASP A 8 9.55 11.88 -10.16
N GLU A 9 10.59 12.69 -10.17
CA GLU A 9 11.49 12.86 -11.33
C GLU A 9 12.23 11.55 -11.66
N VAL A 10 12.76 10.84 -10.65
CA VAL A 10 13.41 9.54 -10.85
C VAL A 10 12.45 8.53 -11.45
N LEU A 11 11.23 8.42 -10.89
CA LEU A 11 10.24 7.46 -11.35
C LEU A 11 9.78 7.76 -12.77
N SER A 12 9.37 9.00 -13.06
CA SER A 12 8.86 9.34 -14.39
C SER A 12 9.91 9.14 -15.48
N ARG A 13 11.16 9.59 -15.25
CA ARG A 13 12.24 9.38 -16.22
C ARG A 13 12.59 7.91 -16.42
N PHE A 14 12.80 7.17 -15.33
CA PHE A 14 13.16 5.76 -15.40
C PHE A 14 12.08 4.92 -16.09
N VAL A 15 10.80 5.13 -15.71
CA VAL A 15 9.70 4.37 -16.29
C VAL A 15 9.46 4.74 -17.75
N ALA A 16 9.57 6.03 -18.14
CA ALA A 16 9.45 6.46 -19.53
C ALA A 16 10.54 5.79 -20.41
N GLU A 17 11.81 5.78 -19.94
CA GLU A 17 12.90 5.11 -20.67
C GLU A 17 12.63 3.59 -20.85
N GLU A 18 12.11 2.91 -19.84
CA GLU A 18 11.80 1.48 -19.94
C GLU A 18 10.52 1.21 -20.77
N ALA A 19 9.50 2.10 -20.68
CA ALA A 19 8.31 2.04 -21.52
C ALA A 19 8.64 2.20 -23.01
N ASP A 20 9.51 3.16 -23.34
CA ASP A 20 10.01 3.37 -24.71
C ASP A 20 10.75 2.12 -25.24
N ARG A 21 11.65 1.51 -24.43
CA ARG A 21 12.35 0.28 -24.79
C ARG A 21 11.38 -0.87 -25.02
N PHE A 22 10.37 -1.00 -24.16
CA PHE A 22 9.34 -2.04 -24.25
C PHE A 22 8.47 -1.84 -25.49
N ALA A 23 7.97 -0.63 -25.75
CA ALA A 23 7.19 -0.31 -26.95
C ALA A 23 8.01 -0.43 -28.24
N GLY A 24 9.32 -0.22 -28.17
CA GLY A 24 10.25 -0.40 -29.28
C GLY A 24 10.43 -1.85 -29.76
N ILE A 25 9.99 -2.83 -28.97
CA ILE A 25 10.00 -4.26 -29.39
C ILE A 25 8.93 -4.49 -30.46
N ASP A 26 7.72 -3.95 -30.27
CA ASP A 26 6.62 -3.99 -31.24
C ASP A 26 5.62 -2.85 -30.92
N PRO A 27 5.11 -2.10 -31.93
CA PRO A 27 4.11 -1.04 -31.71
C PRO A 27 2.82 -1.49 -31.01
N LEU A 28 2.46 -2.76 -31.08
CA LEU A 28 1.32 -3.33 -30.35
C LEU A 28 1.48 -3.26 -28.83
N LEU A 29 2.69 -3.07 -28.31
CA LEU A 29 2.98 -2.94 -26.88
C LEU A 29 2.75 -1.53 -26.34
N GLY A 30 2.51 -0.53 -27.21
CA GLY A 30 2.28 0.86 -26.81
C GLY A 30 1.23 1.05 -25.71
N PRO A 31 0.03 0.45 -25.80
CA PRO A 31 -0.98 0.56 -24.74
C PRO A 31 -0.52 -0.01 -23.39
N VAL A 32 0.28 -1.08 -23.39
CA VAL A 32 0.85 -1.70 -22.17
C VAL A 32 1.94 -0.78 -21.57
N ALA A 33 2.81 -0.22 -22.43
CA ALA A 33 3.82 0.76 -22.04
C ALA A 33 3.18 2.00 -21.37
N GLY A 34 2.08 2.51 -21.93
CA GLY A 34 1.33 3.61 -21.34
C GLY A 34 0.79 3.31 -19.93
N GLN A 35 0.47 2.06 -19.60
CA GLN A 35 0.06 1.67 -18.25
C GLN A 35 1.22 1.67 -17.25
N LEU A 36 2.46 1.44 -17.68
CA LEU A 36 3.64 1.59 -16.82
C LEU A 36 3.83 3.06 -16.41
N GLU A 37 3.72 3.97 -17.36
CA GLU A 37 3.83 5.41 -17.11
C GLU A 37 2.68 5.91 -16.21
N GLU A 38 1.44 5.49 -16.48
CA GLU A 38 0.27 5.85 -15.69
C GLU A 38 0.43 5.41 -14.22
N ALA A 39 0.95 4.21 -13.97
CA ALA A 39 1.12 3.66 -12.63
C ALA A 39 1.98 4.53 -11.70
N VAL A 40 2.91 5.34 -12.24
CA VAL A 40 3.82 6.17 -11.44
C VAL A 40 3.40 7.63 -11.31
N THR A 41 2.30 8.06 -11.96
CA THR A 41 1.88 9.47 -12.00
C THR A 41 1.45 10.03 -10.65
N HIS A 42 0.92 9.18 -9.76
CA HIS A 42 0.34 9.58 -8.48
C HIS A 42 1.04 8.94 -7.30
N GLY A 43 0.80 9.45 -6.10
CA GLY A 43 1.25 8.88 -4.83
C GLY A 43 1.92 9.88 -3.89
N LYS A 44 1.91 9.55 -2.60
CA LYS A 44 2.53 10.36 -1.52
C LYS A 44 4.02 10.02 -1.33
N ARG A 45 4.52 8.99 -1.98
CA ARG A 45 5.90 8.50 -1.90
C ARG A 45 6.36 8.17 -0.48
N LEU A 46 5.47 7.56 0.29
CA LEU A 46 5.73 7.23 1.69
C LEU A 46 6.80 6.15 1.86
N ARG A 47 6.78 5.12 1.01
CA ARG A 47 7.75 4.02 1.09
C ARG A 47 9.16 4.50 0.78
N ALA A 48 9.29 5.33 -0.23
CA ALA A 48 10.55 6.01 -0.53
C ALA A 48 11.00 6.91 0.63
N ALA A 49 10.07 7.64 1.26
CA ALA A 49 10.39 8.50 2.40
C ALA A 49 10.87 7.69 3.62
N PHE A 50 10.22 6.57 3.95
CA PHE A 50 10.68 5.71 5.05
C PHE A 50 12.04 5.08 4.75
N CYS A 51 12.29 4.61 3.52
CA CYS A 51 13.60 4.10 3.13
C CYS A 51 14.69 5.19 3.24
N TYR A 52 14.42 6.38 2.73
CA TYR A 52 15.32 7.52 2.82
C TYR A 52 15.64 7.88 4.29
N TRP A 53 14.62 7.96 5.14
CA TRP A 53 14.84 8.30 6.55
C TRP A 53 15.46 7.16 7.36
N GLY A 54 15.24 5.91 6.99
CA GLY A 54 15.97 4.77 7.55
C GLY A 54 17.49 4.88 7.33
N TRP A 55 17.91 5.35 6.15
CA TRP A 55 19.30 5.66 5.84
C TRP A 55 19.81 6.90 6.61
N ARG A 56 19.05 8.01 6.56
CA ARG A 56 19.45 9.28 7.18
C ARG A 56 19.57 9.21 8.70
N ALA A 57 18.76 8.37 9.34
CA ALA A 57 18.77 8.15 10.77
C ALA A 57 20.04 7.43 11.28
N VAL A 58 20.78 6.75 10.40
CA VAL A 58 22.11 6.19 10.70
C VAL A 58 23.21 7.26 10.61
N GLY A 59 22.87 8.49 10.18
CA GLY A 59 23.82 9.59 10.01
C GLY A 59 24.46 9.67 8.60
N GLN A 60 24.02 8.84 7.66
CA GLN A 60 24.53 8.87 6.30
C GLN A 60 24.03 10.12 5.54
N PRO A 61 24.83 10.67 4.61
CA PRO A 61 24.48 11.86 3.85
C PRO A 61 23.36 11.61 2.84
N ASP A 62 22.69 12.67 2.39
CA ASP A 62 21.83 12.65 1.21
C ASP A 62 22.64 12.37 -0.06
N SER A 63 22.04 11.62 -1.00
CA SER A 63 22.62 11.40 -2.33
C SER A 63 21.54 11.01 -3.33
N ASP A 64 21.78 11.28 -4.62
CA ASP A 64 20.87 10.88 -5.70
C ASP A 64 20.79 9.34 -5.84
N ALA A 65 21.89 8.64 -5.57
CA ALA A 65 21.91 7.18 -5.53
C ALA A 65 20.95 6.61 -4.46
N LEU A 66 20.89 7.22 -3.28
CA LEU A 66 19.91 6.88 -2.25
C LEU A 66 18.48 7.16 -2.71
N VAL A 67 18.24 8.32 -3.32
CA VAL A 67 16.89 8.67 -3.82
C VAL A 67 16.41 7.67 -4.87
N ARG A 68 17.31 7.23 -5.77
CA ARG A 68 17.00 6.17 -6.74
C ARG A 68 16.70 4.83 -6.07
N ALA A 69 17.50 4.42 -5.09
CA ALA A 69 17.24 3.21 -4.32
C ALA A 69 15.91 3.29 -3.56
N ALA A 70 15.59 4.42 -2.96
CA ALA A 70 14.32 4.65 -2.27
C ALA A 70 13.12 4.69 -3.24
N ALA A 71 13.26 5.30 -4.40
CA ALA A 71 12.23 5.36 -5.43
C ALA A 71 11.78 3.97 -5.91
N SER A 72 12.69 2.98 -5.91
CA SER A 72 12.35 1.60 -6.29
C SER A 72 11.27 0.96 -5.40
N MET A 73 11.13 1.40 -4.13
CA MET A 73 10.03 0.97 -3.25
C MET A 73 8.65 1.39 -3.76
N GLU A 74 8.58 2.53 -4.46
CA GLU A 74 7.32 3.00 -5.04
C GLU A 74 6.92 2.15 -6.25
N LEU A 75 7.87 1.61 -7.02
CA LEU A 75 7.56 0.66 -8.11
C LEU A 75 7.00 -0.66 -7.57
N VAL A 76 7.51 -1.16 -6.43
CA VAL A 76 6.89 -2.30 -5.72
C VAL A 76 5.44 -1.98 -5.36
N HIS A 77 5.18 -0.75 -4.88
CA HIS A 77 3.82 -0.32 -4.57
C HIS A 77 2.94 -0.22 -5.81
N CYS A 78 3.43 0.36 -6.91
CA CYS A 78 2.68 0.43 -8.16
C CYS A 78 2.31 -0.98 -8.66
N ALA A 79 3.24 -1.93 -8.60
CA ALA A 79 2.97 -3.33 -8.94
C ALA A 79 1.88 -3.94 -8.05
N ALA A 80 2.00 -3.76 -6.73
CA ALA A 80 1.00 -4.25 -5.79
C ALA A 80 -0.39 -3.66 -6.05
N VAL A 81 -0.48 -2.34 -6.35
CA VAL A 81 -1.76 -1.69 -6.67
C VAL A 81 -2.37 -2.23 -7.97
N VAL A 82 -1.57 -2.44 -9.02
CA VAL A 82 -2.07 -3.00 -10.29
C VAL A 82 -2.61 -4.42 -10.09
N HIS A 83 -1.92 -5.25 -9.30
CA HIS A 83 -2.37 -6.60 -8.98
C HIS A 83 -3.63 -6.58 -8.08
N ASP A 84 -3.66 -5.75 -7.05
CA ASP A 84 -4.79 -5.54 -6.15
C ASP A 84 -6.05 -5.13 -6.94
N ASP A 85 -5.94 -4.11 -7.79
CA ASP A 85 -7.04 -3.67 -8.66
C ASP A 85 -7.56 -4.78 -9.59
N LEU A 86 -6.67 -5.66 -10.04
CA LEU A 86 -7.03 -6.79 -10.89
C LEU A 86 -7.71 -7.93 -10.10
N ILE A 87 -7.23 -8.22 -8.90
CA ILE A 87 -7.78 -9.24 -7.99
C ILE A 87 -9.19 -8.82 -7.56
N ASP A 88 -9.34 -7.56 -7.20
CA ASP A 88 -10.58 -6.97 -6.69
C ASP A 88 -11.58 -6.58 -7.77
N ASP A 89 -11.19 -6.69 -9.05
CA ASP A 89 -11.97 -6.20 -10.21
C ASP A 89 -12.37 -4.72 -10.08
N SER A 90 -11.53 -3.92 -9.42
CA SER A 90 -11.78 -2.50 -9.17
C SER A 90 -11.78 -1.71 -10.48
N PRO A 91 -12.86 -0.98 -10.82
CA PRO A 91 -12.93 -0.30 -12.11
C PRO A 91 -12.10 0.99 -12.17
N LEU A 92 -11.93 1.66 -11.02
CA LEU A 92 -11.30 2.97 -10.92
C LEU A 92 -10.26 3.02 -9.79
N ARG A 93 -9.16 3.75 -10.02
CA ARG A 93 -8.16 4.15 -9.02
C ARG A 93 -7.87 5.64 -9.17
N HIS A 94 -8.02 6.41 -8.10
CA HIS A 94 -7.87 7.89 -8.13
C HIS A 94 -8.72 8.57 -9.22
N GLY A 95 -9.94 8.07 -9.45
CA GLY A 95 -10.86 8.59 -10.47
C GLY A 95 -10.50 8.23 -11.92
N ARG A 96 -9.49 7.37 -12.15
CA ARG A 96 -9.06 6.91 -13.47
C ARG A 96 -9.31 5.41 -13.63
N PRO A 97 -9.53 4.92 -14.87
CA PRO A 97 -9.65 3.50 -15.15
C PRO A 97 -8.40 2.75 -14.67
N THR A 98 -8.61 1.61 -13.99
CA THR A 98 -7.53 0.68 -13.63
C THR A 98 -6.93 0.02 -14.87
N ALA A 99 -5.73 -0.55 -14.77
CA ALA A 99 -5.00 -1.08 -15.93
C ALA A 99 -5.82 -2.10 -16.73
N HIS A 100 -6.52 -3.02 -16.07
CA HIS A 100 -7.34 -4.01 -16.76
C HIS A 100 -8.58 -3.43 -17.48
N VAL A 101 -9.09 -2.28 -17.00
CA VAL A 101 -10.17 -1.54 -17.66
C VAL A 101 -9.62 -0.74 -18.84
N ALA A 102 -8.53 0.01 -18.64
CA ALA A 102 -7.90 0.82 -19.68
C ALA A 102 -7.43 -0.02 -20.89
N LEU A 103 -6.93 -1.23 -20.63
CA LEU A 103 -6.43 -2.13 -21.67
C LEU A 103 -7.54 -2.84 -22.46
N ARG A 104 -8.83 -2.72 -22.08
CA ARG A 104 -9.95 -3.32 -22.83
C ARG A 104 -10.01 -2.82 -24.27
N ASP A 105 -9.77 -1.54 -24.49
CA ASP A 105 -9.81 -0.94 -25.83
C ASP A 105 -8.71 -1.49 -26.74
N ALA A 106 -7.53 -1.75 -26.22
CA ALA A 106 -6.41 -2.32 -26.98
C ALA A 106 -6.71 -3.73 -27.53
N VAL A 107 -7.59 -4.46 -26.85
CA VAL A 107 -7.92 -5.85 -27.19
C VAL A 107 -9.39 -6.05 -27.62
N ARG A 108 -10.18 -4.97 -27.78
CA ARG A 108 -11.65 -5.02 -28.03
C ARG A 108 -12.07 -5.91 -29.20
N HIS A 109 -11.20 -6.06 -30.21
CA HIS A 109 -11.46 -6.88 -31.40
C HIS A 109 -11.00 -8.35 -31.26
N ARG A 110 -10.44 -8.72 -30.09
CA ARG A 110 -9.93 -10.07 -29.85
C ARG A 110 -11.03 -10.97 -29.28
N PRO A 111 -11.02 -12.27 -29.61
CA PRO A 111 -11.80 -13.24 -28.86
C PRO A 111 -11.42 -13.16 -27.36
N HIS A 112 -12.41 -13.21 -26.47
CA HIS A 112 -12.19 -13.13 -25.02
C HIS A 112 -11.46 -11.85 -24.55
N ALA A 113 -11.78 -10.69 -25.15
CA ALA A 113 -11.17 -9.41 -24.84
C ALA A 113 -11.05 -9.08 -23.32
N PRO A 114 -12.07 -9.33 -22.47
CA PRO A 114 -11.95 -9.09 -21.04
C PRO A 114 -10.83 -9.91 -20.38
N ALA A 115 -10.70 -11.20 -20.70
CA ALA A 115 -9.65 -12.06 -20.19
C ALA A 115 -8.27 -11.63 -20.68
N ALA A 116 -8.16 -11.22 -21.97
CA ALA A 116 -6.92 -10.70 -22.52
C ALA A 116 -6.46 -9.41 -21.83
N ALA A 117 -7.40 -8.46 -21.57
CA ALA A 117 -7.09 -7.23 -20.84
C ALA A 117 -6.60 -7.50 -19.41
N ARG A 118 -7.24 -8.45 -18.70
CA ARG A 118 -6.79 -8.88 -17.37
C ARG A 118 -5.40 -9.50 -17.40
N SER A 119 -5.09 -10.34 -18.40
CA SER A 119 -3.77 -10.93 -18.57
C SER A 119 -2.69 -9.87 -18.83
N LEU A 120 -3.00 -8.86 -19.67
CA LEU A 120 -2.08 -7.75 -19.90
C LEU A 120 -1.83 -6.91 -18.63
N ALA A 121 -2.88 -6.64 -17.86
CA ALA A 121 -2.74 -5.91 -16.59
C ALA A 121 -1.89 -6.69 -15.57
N MET A 122 -2.04 -8.01 -15.48
CA MET A 122 -1.18 -8.86 -14.66
C MET A 122 0.30 -8.68 -15.07
N LEU A 123 0.59 -8.73 -16.37
CA LEU A 123 1.95 -8.55 -16.88
C LEU A 123 2.49 -7.13 -16.66
N VAL A 124 1.64 -6.08 -16.62
CA VAL A 124 2.05 -4.73 -16.20
C VAL A 124 2.56 -4.76 -14.76
N GLY A 125 1.83 -5.40 -13.83
CA GLY A 125 2.26 -5.55 -12.45
C GLY A 125 3.57 -6.33 -12.31
N ASP A 126 3.73 -7.44 -13.05
CA ASP A 126 4.96 -8.23 -13.07
C ASP A 126 6.16 -7.43 -13.58
N LEU A 127 5.98 -6.65 -14.66
CA LEU A 127 7.01 -5.78 -15.20
C LEU A 127 7.40 -4.66 -14.22
N LEU A 128 6.43 -4.00 -13.57
CA LEU A 128 6.71 -3.02 -12.52
C LEU A 128 7.52 -3.61 -11.36
N MET A 129 7.24 -4.86 -10.96
CA MET A 129 8.01 -5.56 -9.93
C MET A 129 9.45 -5.83 -10.39
N ALA A 130 9.64 -6.24 -11.65
CA ALA A 130 10.97 -6.44 -12.24
C ALA A 130 11.75 -5.12 -12.33
N LEU A 131 11.10 -4.04 -12.78
CA LEU A 131 11.67 -2.69 -12.87
C LEU A 131 12.03 -2.13 -11.49
N ALA A 132 11.28 -2.46 -10.44
CA ALA A 132 11.64 -2.11 -9.06
C ALA A 132 12.99 -2.72 -8.67
N GLY A 133 13.19 -4.00 -8.96
CA GLY A 133 14.48 -4.69 -8.73
C GLY A 133 15.62 -4.09 -9.54
N GLN A 134 15.37 -3.74 -10.81
CA GLN A 134 16.33 -3.09 -11.69
C GLN A 134 16.75 -1.72 -11.14
N LEU A 135 15.78 -0.84 -10.82
CA LEU A 135 16.06 0.50 -10.30
C LEU A 135 16.85 0.43 -8.97
N PHE A 136 16.50 -0.52 -8.08
CA PHE A 136 17.27 -0.75 -6.85
C PHE A 136 18.72 -1.16 -7.15
N ALA A 137 18.90 -2.16 -7.99
CA ALA A 137 20.23 -2.70 -8.32
C ALA A 137 21.11 -1.69 -9.07
N THR A 138 20.51 -0.82 -9.88
CA THR A 138 21.21 0.21 -10.70
C THR A 138 21.13 1.62 -10.09
N SER A 139 20.82 1.72 -8.80
CA SER A 139 20.65 3.02 -8.10
C SER A 139 21.91 3.87 -8.07
N GLY A 140 23.09 3.28 -8.22
CA GLY A 140 24.39 3.94 -8.11
C GLY A 140 25.00 3.82 -6.70
N LEU A 141 24.34 3.15 -5.77
CA LEU A 141 24.93 2.81 -4.47
C LEU A 141 26.02 1.72 -4.63
N PRO A 142 27.08 1.73 -3.82
CA PRO A 142 28.10 0.69 -3.83
C PRO A 142 27.49 -0.71 -3.64
N ALA A 143 28.03 -1.71 -4.35
CA ALA A 143 27.55 -3.08 -4.30
C ALA A 143 27.50 -3.67 -2.88
N ALA A 144 28.44 -3.31 -2.02
CA ALA A 144 28.47 -3.72 -0.61
C ALA A 144 27.26 -3.21 0.19
N TYR A 145 26.73 -2.02 -0.14
CA TYR A 145 25.53 -1.45 0.50
C TYR A 145 24.30 -2.20 0.04
N LEU A 146 24.15 -2.40 -1.26
CA LEU A 146 23.05 -3.16 -1.84
C LEU A 146 23.01 -4.61 -1.33
N ALA A 147 24.17 -5.25 -1.19
CA ALA A 147 24.29 -6.62 -0.67
C ALA A 147 23.69 -6.78 0.74
N ARG A 148 23.86 -5.78 1.61
CA ARG A 148 23.28 -5.78 2.97
C ARG A 148 21.75 -5.71 2.98
N ALA A 149 21.16 -5.00 2.03
CA ALA A 149 19.71 -4.80 1.97
C ALA A 149 18.96 -5.87 1.15
N ARG A 150 19.64 -6.60 0.24
CA ARG A 150 19.01 -7.64 -0.59
C ARG A 150 18.18 -8.69 0.17
N PRO A 151 18.64 -9.24 1.32
CA PRO A 151 17.81 -10.19 2.06
C PRO A 151 16.50 -9.59 2.54
N LEU A 152 16.50 -8.34 3.01
CA LEU A 152 15.30 -7.62 3.47
C LEU A 152 14.36 -7.32 2.30
N TRP A 153 14.90 -6.98 1.12
CA TRP A 153 14.12 -6.82 -0.11
C TRP A 153 13.35 -8.10 -0.46
N ALA A 154 14.02 -9.24 -0.44
CA ALA A 154 13.39 -10.52 -0.74
C ALA A 154 12.32 -10.91 0.30
N VAL A 155 12.57 -10.61 1.60
CA VAL A 155 11.60 -10.81 2.67
C VAL A 155 10.38 -9.92 2.47
N MET A 156 10.57 -8.63 2.16
CA MET A 156 9.49 -7.68 1.89
C MET A 156 8.55 -8.18 0.79
N ALA A 157 9.10 -8.58 -0.36
CA ALA A 157 8.30 -9.07 -1.48
C ALA A 157 7.50 -10.34 -1.11
N ARG A 158 8.16 -11.30 -0.44
CA ARG A 158 7.51 -12.54 0.02
C ARG A 158 6.37 -12.25 1.01
N GLU A 159 6.59 -11.38 1.98
CA GLU A 159 5.61 -11.07 3.02
C GLU A 159 4.42 -10.27 2.49
N LEU A 160 4.66 -9.34 1.55
CA LEU A 160 3.61 -8.64 0.82
C LEU A 160 2.68 -9.61 0.08
N ILE A 161 3.27 -10.52 -0.72
CA ILE A 161 2.50 -11.53 -1.45
C ILE A 161 1.77 -12.47 -0.49
N ALA A 162 2.39 -12.88 0.60
CA ALA A 162 1.74 -13.72 1.61
C ALA A 162 0.56 -13.00 2.26
N GLY A 163 0.65 -11.68 2.50
CA GLY A 163 -0.44 -10.86 3.01
C GLY A 163 -1.63 -10.82 2.05
N GLU A 164 -1.37 -10.65 0.75
CA GLU A 164 -2.39 -10.70 -0.31
C GLU A 164 -3.07 -12.07 -0.36
N CYS A 165 -2.30 -13.14 -0.37
CA CYS A 165 -2.83 -14.50 -0.34
C CYS A 165 -3.71 -14.74 0.91
N LEU A 166 -3.31 -14.23 2.07
CA LEU A 166 -4.10 -14.35 3.30
C LEU A 166 -5.44 -13.62 3.17
N GLU A 167 -5.48 -12.44 2.57
CA GLU A 167 -6.73 -11.72 2.35
C GLU A 167 -7.67 -12.49 1.44
N ILE A 168 -7.20 -12.96 0.29
CA ILE A 168 -7.99 -13.75 -0.66
C ILE A 168 -8.54 -15.02 0.01
N LEU A 169 -7.70 -15.75 0.75
CA LEU A 169 -8.10 -16.99 1.43
C LEU A 169 -9.10 -16.77 2.59
N ARG A 170 -9.15 -15.53 3.11
CA ARG A 170 -10.06 -15.16 4.20
C ARG A 170 -11.31 -14.43 3.72
N THR A 171 -11.34 -13.95 2.49
CA THR A 171 -12.52 -13.32 1.88
C THR A 171 -13.70 -14.30 1.92
N GLY A 172 -14.85 -13.85 2.44
CA GLY A 172 -16.05 -14.67 2.63
C GLY A 172 -16.00 -15.64 3.81
N THR A 173 -14.89 -15.71 4.58
CA THR A 173 -14.88 -16.39 5.89
C THR A 173 -15.46 -15.49 6.98
N GLY A 174 -15.85 -16.03 8.12
CA GLY A 174 -16.41 -15.21 9.21
C GLY A 174 -15.44 -14.10 9.66
N PRO A 175 -15.94 -12.93 10.09
CA PRO A 175 -15.14 -11.81 10.57
C PRO A 175 -14.36 -12.18 11.84
N ASP A 176 -13.04 -11.91 11.85
CA ASP A 176 -12.10 -12.20 12.93
C ASP A 176 -11.07 -11.06 13.00
N THR A 177 -11.04 -10.32 14.11
CA THR A 177 -10.18 -9.15 14.30
C THR A 177 -8.70 -9.51 14.25
N ASP A 178 -8.27 -10.60 14.90
CA ASP A 178 -6.85 -11.00 14.90
C ASP A 178 -6.40 -11.44 13.50
N ALA A 179 -7.29 -12.13 12.79
CA ALA A 179 -7.05 -12.51 11.41
C ALA A 179 -6.94 -11.29 10.48
N SER A 180 -7.83 -10.30 10.64
CA SER A 180 -7.79 -9.03 9.89
C SER A 180 -6.52 -8.24 10.19
N LEU A 181 -6.13 -8.13 11.46
CA LEU A 181 -4.86 -7.48 11.85
C LEU A 181 -3.63 -8.20 11.29
N LYS A 182 -3.69 -9.53 11.15
CA LYS A 182 -2.62 -10.29 10.51
C LYS A 182 -2.50 -9.98 9.02
N VAL A 183 -3.62 -9.84 8.31
CA VAL A 183 -3.63 -9.39 6.91
C VAL A 183 -3.04 -7.99 6.82
N ILE A 184 -3.52 -7.03 7.62
CA ILE A 184 -3.02 -5.66 7.68
C ILE A 184 -1.50 -5.64 7.88
N ARG A 185 -0.99 -6.43 8.82
CA ARG A 185 0.44 -6.50 9.13
C ARG A 185 1.28 -6.90 7.92
N TYR A 186 0.90 -7.97 7.23
CA TYR A 186 1.69 -8.53 6.13
C TYR A 186 1.41 -7.84 4.78
N LYS A 187 0.15 -7.56 4.46
CA LYS A 187 -0.24 -6.91 3.20
C LYS A 187 0.15 -5.43 3.18
N THR A 188 0.13 -4.72 4.33
CA THR A 188 0.30 -3.26 4.35
C THR A 188 1.41 -2.77 5.25
N ALA A 189 1.38 -3.08 6.56
CA ALA A 189 2.24 -2.43 7.55
C ALA A 189 3.72 -2.67 7.27
N LYS A 190 4.10 -3.91 7.03
CA LYS A 190 5.49 -4.30 6.82
C LYS A 190 6.08 -3.66 5.56
N TYR A 191 5.42 -3.76 4.40
CA TYR A 191 6.00 -3.25 3.16
C TYR A 191 5.86 -1.73 2.99
N THR A 192 4.94 -1.09 3.73
CA THR A 192 4.73 0.36 3.66
C THR A 192 5.67 1.12 4.57
N VAL A 193 5.95 0.61 5.76
CA VAL A 193 6.73 1.34 6.79
C VAL A 193 7.94 0.54 7.25
N GLU A 194 7.76 -0.66 7.82
CA GLU A 194 8.82 -1.42 8.47
C GLU A 194 9.96 -1.77 7.50
N HIS A 195 9.68 -2.49 6.43
CA HIS A 195 10.70 -2.92 5.48
C HIS A 195 11.42 -1.76 4.77
N PRO A 196 10.73 -0.70 4.31
CA PRO A 196 11.43 0.47 3.80
C PRO A 196 12.44 1.08 4.78
N LEU A 197 12.06 1.24 6.05
CA LEU A 197 12.99 1.70 7.10
C LEU A 197 14.17 0.76 7.29
N LEU A 198 13.90 -0.55 7.41
CA LEU A 198 14.92 -1.58 7.58
C LEU A 198 15.87 -1.65 6.38
N ILE A 199 15.35 -1.53 5.14
CA ILE A 199 16.15 -1.51 3.92
C ILE A 199 17.04 -0.27 3.90
N GLY A 200 16.50 0.91 4.20
CA GLY A 200 17.26 2.15 4.31
C GLY A 200 18.37 2.05 5.38
N GLY A 201 18.04 1.52 6.54
CA GLY A 201 19.00 1.25 7.63
C GLY A 201 20.07 0.25 7.22
N ALA A 202 19.71 -0.86 6.58
CA ALA A 202 20.67 -1.89 6.13
C ALA A 202 21.61 -1.35 5.04
N LEU A 203 21.12 -0.56 4.09
CA LEU A 203 21.95 0.17 3.13
C LEU A 203 23.01 1.02 3.86
N ALA A 204 22.62 1.70 4.92
CA ALA A 204 23.48 2.55 5.73
C ALA A 204 24.39 1.79 6.71
N GLY A 205 24.15 0.50 6.94
CA GLY A 205 24.88 -0.31 7.91
C GLY A 205 24.38 -0.17 9.35
N ALA A 206 23.07 0.02 9.52
CA ALA A 206 22.41 0.05 10.84
C ALA A 206 22.72 -1.21 11.66
N GLY A 207 23.01 -1.03 12.95
CA GLY A 207 23.18 -2.14 13.88
C GLY A 207 21.82 -2.75 14.30
N THR A 208 21.87 -3.96 14.90
CA THR A 208 20.69 -4.74 15.30
C THR A 208 19.70 -3.94 16.15
N ARG A 209 20.18 -3.23 17.19
CA ARG A 209 19.33 -2.43 18.07
C ARG A 209 18.51 -1.36 17.33
N LEU A 210 19.10 -0.71 16.31
CA LEU A 210 18.40 0.29 15.53
C LEU A 210 17.38 -0.36 14.60
N CYS A 211 17.71 -1.51 14.02
CA CYS A 211 16.76 -2.29 13.20
C CYS A 211 15.55 -2.77 14.03
N GLU A 212 15.77 -3.28 15.24
CA GLU A 212 14.70 -3.62 16.18
C GLU A 212 13.81 -2.41 16.50
N GLY A 213 14.42 -1.24 16.73
CA GLY A 213 13.71 0.01 16.95
C GLY A 213 12.90 0.45 15.71
N TYR A 214 13.41 0.26 14.51
CA TYR A 214 12.65 0.51 13.27
C TYR A 214 11.42 -0.39 13.15
N SER A 215 11.52 -1.66 13.55
CA SER A 215 10.38 -2.56 13.59
C SER A 215 9.38 -2.15 14.67
N SER A 216 9.83 -1.78 15.86
CA SER A 216 8.97 -1.32 16.95
C SER A 216 8.23 -0.02 16.63
N TYR A 217 8.82 0.86 15.83
CA TYR A 217 8.17 2.06 15.31
C TYR A 217 7.28 1.74 14.10
N GLY A 218 7.79 0.96 13.16
CA GLY A 218 7.19 0.82 11.82
C GLY A 218 5.97 -0.08 11.78
N LEU A 219 5.94 -1.17 12.56
CA LEU A 219 4.81 -2.10 12.58
C LEU A 219 3.52 -1.45 13.09
N PRO A 220 3.49 -0.86 14.32
CA PRO A 220 2.27 -0.22 14.79
C PRO A 220 1.85 0.96 13.91
N LEU A 221 2.79 1.74 13.38
CA LEU A 221 2.47 2.83 12.46
C LEU A 221 1.82 2.33 11.17
N GLY A 222 2.34 1.27 10.59
CA GLY A 222 1.79 0.68 9.37
C GLY A 222 0.41 0.05 9.60
N GLU A 223 0.16 -0.53 10.78
CA GLU A 223 -1.16 -1.02 11.18
C GLU A 223 -2.15 0.15 11.34
N ALA A 224 -1.76 1.24 12.02
CA ALA A 224 -2.57 2.44 12.16
C ALA A 224 -2.90 3.08 10.80
N PHE A 225 -1.95 3.07 9.87
CA PHE A 225 -2.14 3.56 8.50
C PHE A 225 -3.26 2.80 7.77
N GLN A 226 -3.26 1.45 7.82
CA GLN A 226 -4.29 0.65 7.15
C GLN A 226 -5.64 0.75 7.85
N LEU A 227 -5.68 0.73 9.18
CA LEU A 227 -6.92 0.95 9.93
C LEU A 227 -7.57 2.29 9.57
N ARG A 228 -6.77 3.33 9.35
CA ARG A 228 -7.24 4.64 8.85
C ARG A 228 -7.79 4.53 7.42
N ASP A 229 -7.10 3.80 6.53
CA ASP A 229 -7.58 3.60 5.17
C ASP A 229 -8.91 2.81 5.15
N ASP A 230 -9.09 1.80 6.01
CA ASP A 230 -10.34 1.04 6.15
C ASP A 230 -11.51 1.95 6.60
N LEU A 231 -11.27 2.84 7.56
CA LEU A 231 -12.28 3.84 7.97
C LEU A 231 -12.63 4.79 6.82
N LEU A 232 -11.62 5.33 6.14
CA LEU A 232 -11.83 6.25 5.01
C LEU A 232 -12.50 5.56 3.82
N GLY A 233 -12.22 4.28 3.61
CA GLY A 233 -12.83 3.46 2.57
C GLY A 233 -14.34 3.37 2.69
N LEU A 234 -14.90 3.41 3.91
CA LEU A 234 -16.35 3.33 4.12
C LEU A 234 -16.98 4.67 4.54
N PHE A 235 -16.30 5.47 5.35
CA PHE A 235 -16.83 6.70 5.95
C PHE A 235 -16.25 7.99 5.36
N GLY A 236 -15.22 7.90 4.52
CA GLY A 236 -14.60 9.04 3.85
C GLY A 236 -15.51 9.65 2.77
N ASP A 237 -15.19 10.88 2.35
CA ASP A 237 -15.86 11.54 1.23
C ASP A 237 -15.36 10.92 -0.10
N PRO A 238 -16.24 10.31 -0.93
CA PRO A 238 -15.87 9.73 -2.23
C PRO A 238 -15.15 10.71 -3.16
N ALA A 239 -15.54 12.00 -3.12
CA ALA A 239 -14.89 13.03 -3.93
C ALA A 239 -13.42 13.27 -3.53
N ARG A 240 -13.05 12.92 -2.29
CA ARG A 240 -11.70 13.09 -1.75
C ARG A 240 -10.90 11.79 -1.72
N THR A 241 -11.55 10.64 -1.51
CA THR A 241 -10.89 9.32 -1.50
C THR A 241 -10.61 8.79 -2.90
N GLY A 242 -11.38 9.24 -3.90
CA GLY A 242 -11.25 8.81 -5.30
C GLY A 242 -11.64 7.35 -5.54
N LYS A 243 -12.28 6.70 -4.55
CA LYS A 243 -12.81 5.33 -4.64
C LYS A 243 -14.31 5.35 -4.38
N ALA A 244 -15.04 4.39 -4.94
CA ALA A 244 -16.39 4.08 -4.48
C ALA A 244 -16.29 3.55 -3.04
N ASN A 245 -17.06 4.13 -2.11
CA ASN A 245 -17.01 3.82 -0.67
C ASN A 245 -17.58 2.44 -0.30
N ALA A 246 -17.55 1.47 -1.21
CA ALA A 246 -18.25 0.22 -1.08
C ALA A 246 -17.41 -1.02 -1.33
N ASP A 247 -16.25 -0.88 -1.98
CA ASP A 247 -15.49 -2.01 -2.51
C ASP A 247 -15.18 -3.07 -1.44
N ASP A 248 -14.85 -2.64 -0.21
CA ASP A 248 -14.52 -3.55 0.88
C ASP A 248 -15.75 -4.28 1.44
N VAL A 249 -16.91 -3.62 1.47
CA VAL A 249 -18.17 -4.21 1.95
C VAL A 249 -18.75 -5.14 0.88
N VAL A 250 -18.79 -4.69 -0.37
CA VAL A 250 -19.29 -5.46 -1.52
C VAL A 250 -18.42 -6.69 -1.80
N GLY A 251 -17.11 -6.52 -1.67
CA GLY A 251 -16.12 -7.60 -1.84
C GLY A 251 -16.03 -8.57 -0.66
N HIS A 252 -16.81 -8.37 0.40
CA HIS A 252 -16.73 -9.18 1.65
C HIS A 252 -15.31 -9.30 2.21
N ARG A 253 -14.52 -8.22 2.12
CA ARG A 253 -13.15 -8.23 2.59
C ARG A 253 -13.08 -8.32 4.11
N PRO A 254 -12.14 -9.08 4.65
CA PRO A 254 -11.99 -9.27 6.09
C PRO A 254 -11.32 -8.04 6.76
N THR A 255 -11.95 -6.84 6.65
CA THR A 255 -11.43 -5.62 7.26
C THR A 255 -11.56 -5.67 8.78
N ALA A 256 -10.66 -4.99 9.50
CA ALA A 256 -10.74 -4.87 10.95
C ALA A 256 -12.02 -4.14 11.40
N LEU A 257 -12.50 -3.18 10.61
CA LEU A 257 -13.75 -2.46 10.86
C LEU A 257 -14.95 -3.40 10.83
N LEU A 258 -15.05 -4.28 9.83
CA LEU A 258 -16.13 -5.27 9.75
C LEU A 258 -16.04 -6.29 10.91
N ALA A 259 -14.83 -6.75 11.24
CA ALA A 259 -14.60 -7.68 12.33
C ALA A 259 -14.99 -7.10 13.71
N GLU A 260 -14.61 -5.85 13.98
CA GLU A 260 -15.01 -5.16 15.21
C GLU A 260 -16.52 -4.90 15.26
N THR A 261 -17.14 -4.54 14.12
CA THR A 261 -18.61 -4.41 14.03
C THR A 261 -19.28 -5.72 14.43
N TRP A 262 -18.81 -6.83 13.87
CA TRP A 262 -19.35 -8.16 14.16
C TRP A 262 -19.16 -8.57 15.63
N ARG A 263 -18.01 -8.24 16.21
CA ARG A 263 -17.69 -8.51 17.61
C ARG A 263 -18.63 -7.74 18.58
N LEU A 264 -18.94 -6.48 18.23
CA LEU A 264 -19.81 -5.60 19.03
C LEU A 264 -21.30 -5.92 18.85
N ALA A 265 -21.69 -6.51 17.73
CA ALA A 265 -23.07 -6.82 17.39
C ALA A 265 -23.69 -7.89 18.31
N GLY A 266 -24.92 -7.67 18.77
CA GLY A 266 -25.79 -8.66 19.39
C GLY A 266 -26.44 -9.60 18.38
N GLY A 267 -27.33 -10.50 18.84
CA GLY A 267 -27.98 -11.48 17.96
C GLY A 267 -28.73 -10.88 16.79
N ASP A 268 -29.62 -9.90 17.06
CA ASP A 268 -30.46 -9.24 16.05
C ASP A 268 -29.61 -8.38 15.09
N ASP A 269 -28.61 -7.69 15.62
CA ASP A 269 -27.69 -6.88 14.80
C ASP A 269 -26.82 -7.75 13.88
N ARG A 270 -26.40 -8.93 14.34
CA ARG A 270 -25.68 -9.90 13.51
C ARG A 270 -26.54 -10.42 12.37
N GLU A 271 -27.81 -10.67 12.61
CA GLU A 271 -28.72 -11.12 11.56
C GLU A 271 -29.00 -9.99 10.57
N ARG A 272 -29.17 -8.75 11.05
CA ARG A 272 -29.29 -7.55 10.21
C ARG A 272 -28.02 -7.38 9.35
N LEU A 273 -26.84 -7.51 9.94
CA LEU A 273 -25.57 -7.38 9.23
C LEU A 273 -25.41 -8.46 8.15
N ARG A 274 -25.76 -9.73 8.45
CA ARG A 274 -25.78 -10.82 7.44
C ARG A 274 -26.69 -10.48 6.25
N THR A 275 -27.88 -9.99 6.55
CA THR A 275 -28.88 -9.64 5.53
C THR A 275 -28.36 -8.52 4.63
N LEU A 276 -27.77 -7.46 5.21
CA LEU A 276 -27.23 -6.31 4.49
C LEU A 276 -26.04 -6.71 3.61
N LEU A 277 -25.10 -7.45 4.17
CA LEU A 277 -23.91 -7.91 3.45
C LEU A 277 -24.23 -8.97 2.39
N GLY A 278 -25.28 -9.75 2.56
CA GLY A 278 -25.70 -10.80 1.62
C GLY A 278 -26.44 -10.29 0.37
N ARG A 279 -26.73 -9.00 0.28
CA ARG A 279 -27.41 -8.42 -0.90
C ARG A 279 -26.46 -8.37 -2.11
N PRO A 280 -26.84 -8.91 -3.28
CA PRO A 280 -26.01 -8.80 -4.48
C PRO A 280 -25.95 -7.34 -4.94
N GLY A 281 -24.75 -6.80 -5.09
CA GLY A 281 -24.52 -5.42 -5.53
C GLY A 281 -25.04 -4.45 -4.50
N ALA A 282 -24.19 -4.01 -3.57
CA ALA A 282 -24.60 -3.04 -2.57
C ALA A 282 -25.06 -1.75 -3.27
N ASP A 283 -26.38 -1.53 -3.29
CA ASP A 283 -26.92 -0.23 -3.62
C ASP A 283 -26.56 0.80 -2.54
N THR A 284 -26.70 2.07 -2.86
CA THR A 284 -26.34 3.17 -1.95
C THR A 284 -27.11 3.07 -0.62
N GLU A 285 -28.36 2.61 -0.64
CA GLU A 285 -29.23 2.47 0.52
C GLU A 285 -28.71 1.36 1.46
N ALA A 286 -28.34 0.19 0.93
CA ALA A 286 -27.77 -0.87 1.74
C ALA A 286 -26.44 -0.47 2.39
N LEU A 287 -25.62 0.33 1.73
CA LEU A 287 -24.38 0.86 2.29
C LEU A 287 -24.63 1.86 3.41
N ASP A 288 -25.62 2.72 3.27
CA ASP A 288 -25.99 3.67 4.31
C ASP A 288 -26.55 2.94 5.54
N ASP A 289 -27.35 1.89 5.34
CA ASP A 289 -27.82 1.01 6.42
C ASP A 289 -26.63 0.33 7.16
N VAL A 290 -25.63 -0.15 6.43
CA VAL A 290 -24.39 -0.73 7.04
C VAL A 290 -23.66 0.32 7.85
N ARG A 291 -23.46 1.53 7.30
CA ARG A 291 -22.81 2.65 8.01
C ARG A 291 -23.54 3.05 9.27
N GLU A 292 -24.87 3.12 9.19
CA GLU A 292 -25.71 3.45 10.34
C GLU A 292 -25.58 2.40 11.45
N LEU A 293 -25.66 1.13 11.10
CA LEU A 293 -25.47 0.02 12.04
C LEU A 293 -24.07 0.05 12.69
N MET A 294 -23.02 0.26 11.90
CA MET A 294 -21.65 0.37 12.41
C MET A 294 -21.50 1.55 13.40
N ARG A 295 -22.14 2.70 13.10
CA ARG A 295 -22.14 3.86 14.02
C ARG A 295 -22.92 3.57 15.30
N ALA A 296 -24.09 2.95 15.18
CA ALA A 296 -24.90 2.57 16.35
C ALA A 296 -24.15 1.62 17.29
N LEU A 297 -23.36 0.71 16.73
CA LEU A 297 -22.49 -0.21 17.47
C LEU A 297 -21.16 0.43 17.91
N ARG A 298 -20.88 1.66 17.55
CA ARG A 298 -19.64 2.40 17.85
C ARG A 298 -18.37 1.70 17.30
N ALA A 299 -18.49 0.93 16.23
CA ALA A 299 -17.36 0.25 15.60
C ALA A 299 -16.31 1.25 15.05
N PRO A 300 -16.68 2.38 14.39
CA PRO A 300 -15.72 3.40 13.99
C PRO A 300 -14.93 3.98 15.17
N ASP A 301 -15.57 4.25 16.31
CA ASP A 301 -14.89 4.77 17.51
C ASP A 301 -13.84 3.76 18.00
N ARG A 302 -14.19 2.48 17.98
CA ARG A 302 -13.26 1.41 18.36
C ARG A 302 -12.04 1.34 17.47
N ILE A 303 -12.21 1.52 16.16
CA ILE A 303 -11.08 1.58 15.22
C ILE A 303 -10.23 2.84 15.47
N GLU A 304 -10.84 3.98 15.77
CA GLU A 304 -10.12 5.21 16.17
C GLU A 304 -9.27 5.02 17.44
N ASP A 305 -9.80 4.31 18.44
CA ASP A 305 -9.04 3.95 19.64
C ASP A 305 -7.83 3.06 19.28
N MET A 306 -8.04 2.08 18.38
CA MET A 306 -6.98 1.19 17.92
C MET A 306 -5.89 1.95 17.12
N ILE A 307 -6.27 2.92 16.29
CA ILE A 307 -5.33 3.80 15.58
C ILE A 307 -4.52 4.61 16.57
N SER A 308 -5.20 5.26 17.53
CA SER A 308 -4.56 6.13 18.52
C SER A 308 -3.54 5.37 19.36
N ALA A 309 -3.89 4.18 19.85
CA ALA A 309 -2.99 3.33 20.63
C ALA A 309 -1.73 2.93 19.84
N ARG A 310 -1.89 2.59 18.54
CA ARG A 310 -0.76 2.21 17.68
C ARG A 310 0.15 3.38 17.32
N VAL A 311 -0.43 4.56 17.13
CA VAL A 311 0.35 5.79 16.91
C VAL A 311 1.16 6.14 18.16
N GLU A 312 0.56 6.04 19.33
CA GLU A 312 1.23 6.28 20.60
C GLU A 312 2.39 5.27 20.83
N GLU A 313 2.13 3.98 20.60
CA GLU A 313 3.15 2.92 20.66
C GLU A 313 4.30 3.21 19.70
N SER A 314 4.01 3.57 18.45
CA SER A 314 5.00 3.90 17.44
C SER A 314 5.86 5.10 17.85
N LEU A 315 5.23 6.21 18.27
CA LEU A 315 5.96 7.42 18.67
C LEU A 315 6.77 7.17 19.95
N GLY A 316 6.24 6.42 20.90
CA GLY A 316 6.97 6.01 22.10
C GLY A 316 8.20 5.16 21.78
N ALA A 317 8.11 4.26 20.80
CA ALA A 317 9.27 3.51 20.31
C ALA A 317 10.31 4.42 19.63
N LEU A 318 9.87 5.42 18.84
CA LEU A 318 10.74 6.38 18.18
C LEU A 318 11.52 7.23 19.20
N ASP A 319 10.88 7.67 20.28
CA ASP A 319 11.49 8.50 21.33
C ASP A 319 12.60 7.76 22.10
N GLN A 320 12.55 6.43 22.12
CA GLN A 320 13.60 5.60 22.74
C GLN A 320 14.83 5.41 21.83
N LEU A 321 14.76 5.81 20.57
CA LEU A 321 15.86 5.73 19.62
C LEU A 321 16.71 6.99 19.71
N ASN A 322 18.01 6.81 19.88
CA ASN A 322 18.96 7.93 19.84
C ASN A 322 19.25 8.33 18.39
N LEU A 323 18.26 8.97 17.73
CA LEU A 323 18.36 9.41 16.34
C LEU A 323 18.88 10.86 16.25
N PRO A 324 19.51 11.23 15.13
CA PRO A 324 19.75 12.63 14.80
C PRO A 324 18.44 13.43 14.84
N PRO A 325 18.42 14.65 15.44
CA PRO A 325 17.17 15.42 15.64
C PRO A 325 16.35 15.63 14.37
N HIS A 326 17.00 15.84 13.21
CA HIS A 326 16.31 16.01 11.92
C HIS A 326 15.64 14.72 11.44
N ALA A 327 16.20 13.54 11.77
CA ALA A 327 15.59 12.26 11.39
C ALA A 327 14.40 11.93 12.30
N ALA A 328 14.54 12.15 13.62
CA ALA A 328 13.44 11.99 14.57
C ALA A 328 12.25 12.89 14.22
N ALA A 329 12.51 14.18 13.95
CA ALA A 329 11.47 15.13 13.53
C ALA A 329 10.75 14.71 12.23
N ALA A 330 11.50 14.22 11.24
CA ALA A 330 10.94 13.79 9.98
C ALA A 330 10.10 12.50 10.14
N LEU A 331 10.56 11.50 10.90
CA LEU A 331 9.79 10.29 11.16
C LEU A 331 8.51 10.60 11.95
N THR A 332 8.57 11.51 12.94
CA THR A 332 7.38 12.00 13.65
C THR A 332 6.39 12.68 12.68
N ALA A 333 6.88 13.52 11.78
CA ALA A 333 6.04 14.18 10.78
C ALA A 333 5.40 13.16 9.80
N LEU A 334 6.15 12.14 9.38
CA LEU A 334 5.63 11.05 8.54
C LEU A 334 4.56 10.26 9.27
N ALA A 335 4.75 9.92 10.55
CA ALA A 335 3.74 9.22 11.36
C ALA A 335 2.42 10.01 11.39
N ARG A 336 2.49 11.30 11.72
CA ARG A 336 1.31 12.18 11.75
C ARG A 336 0.65 12.29 10.37
N SER A 337 1.43 12.49 9.31
CA SER A 337 0.90 12.59 7.94
C SER A 337 0.26 11.29 7.45
N ALA A 338 0.75 10.14 7.91
CA ALA A 338 0.22 8.83 7.54
C ALA A 338 -1.12 8.53 8.21
N THR A 339 -1.33 8.98 9.44
CA THR A 339 -2.47 8.60 10.29
C THR A 339 -3.52 9.70 10.49
N ASN A 340 -3.16 11.00 10.43
CA ASN A 340 -4.08 12.13 10.59
C ASN A 340 -4.75 12.54 9.26
N ARG A 341 -5.11 11.59 8.44
CA ARG A 341 -5.85 11.86 7.21
C ARG A 341 -7.32 12.12 7.57
N LEU A 342 -7.82 13.30 7.21
CA LEU A 342 -9.26 13.62 7.22
C LEU A 342 -9.86 13.35 5.84
N SER A 343 -9.03 12.84 4.92
CA SER A 343 -9.44 12.55 3.53
C SER A 343 -8.30 11.85 2.78
#